data_ac91aafe9b2756c0ecd3963b8c178818
#
_entry.id   ac91aafe9b2756c0ecd3963b8c178818
#
_cell.length_a   1.000
_cell.length_b   1.000
_cell.length_c   1.000
_cell.angle_alpha   90.00
_cell.angle_beta   90.00
_cell.angle_gamma   90.00
#
_symmetry.space_group_name_H-M   'P 1'
#
loop_
_entity.id
_entity.type
_entity.pdbx_description
1 polymer ?
#
loop_
_entity_poly.entity_id
_entity_poly.type
_entity_poly.pdbx_seq_one_letter_code
_entity_poly.pdbx_strand_id
1 'polypeptide(L)'
;MDNIQRFVNYLLDPDAVNTDHKSPLWSLGVEYSPVPDRPPTKSEPFTPPMIQQHNTAASAKSKLSSYLTNASNALRKSSPSIDQADSDGKITPEVNEFIIASWPSAFVDNIGSKLYMTYRTDFPLIPRTSNGPSSISVGSLLRGQINDRAGFTSDVGWGCMIRSGQTLLANTLISLHSTQPGSSKERRIISWFADDPRAPYSVQNIVYHGWVACGKHPGEWFGPSAAARCMQITCSNFKESQLRVYIGGDAGDIYEDSLMRVSGGPGDFKPTLVLLGIRLGIEKITPVYHEALKFCLRVPQAVGIAGGRPSSSHYFFGYQNSNFFYFDPHYPRKALPYRADYESYTEDEVASVHTRRVRSIKVEDMDPSMLIGFLIRDMGDWNDWISRVENFGGRKFIHISKSEPVFGQGNSINSDGYVDLGPNRRRKSVLVEPAGNESEDFEHIALGEDEDNNGVQELESEDEDGQKQKSQEDEDDLDFDKCAT
;
A
#
# COMPACT_ATOMS: atom_id res chain seq x y z
N MET A 1 -2.47 22.59 9.60
CA MET A 1 -1.96 23.22 8.36
C MET A 1 -0.98 22.29 7.61
N ASP A 2 -0.27 21.42 8.31
CA ASP A 2 0.75 20.54 7.73
C ASP A 2 0.21 19.51 6.72
N ASN A 3 -0.97 18.97 6.93
CA ASN A 3 -1.55 17.95 6.03
C ASN A 3 -1.94 18.52 4.65
N ILE A 4 -2.41 19.76 4.59
CA ILE A 4 -2.76 20.41 3.32
C ILE A 4 -1.48 20.78 2.56
N GLN A 5 -0.45 21.27 3.25
CA GLN A 5 0.84 21.58 2.64
C GLN A 5 1.54 20.31 2.15
N ARG A 6 1.45 19.20 2.90
CA ARG A 6 1.95 17.88 2.48
C ARG A 6 1.21 17.38 1.23
N PHE A 7 -0.11 17.53 1.19
CA PHE A 7 -0.92 17.15 0.03
C PHE A 7 -0.60 18.00 -1.23
N VAL A 8 -0.38 19.30 -1.07
CA VAL A 8 -0.01 20.20 -2.18
C VAL A 8 1.41 19.88 -2.69
N ASN A 9 2.37 19.68 -1.79
CA ASN A 9 3.74 19.27 -2.16
C ASN A 9 3.75 17.92 -2.87
N TYR A 10 2.84 17.04 -2.50
CA TYR A 10 2.64 15.73 -3.08
C TYR A 10 2.11 15.76 -4.53
N LEU A 11 1.15 16.61 -4.83
CA LEU A 11 0.65 16.83 -6.21
C LEU A 11 1.72 17.46 -7.12
N LEU A 12 2.70 18.14 -6.55
CA LEU A 12 3.77 18.83 -7.25
C LEU A 12 5.10 18.04 -7.28
N ASP A 13 5.12 16.78 -6.81
CA ASP A 13 6.34 15.97 -6.79
C ASP A 13 6.83 15.74 -8.25
N PRO A 14 7.95 16.33 -8.66
CA PRO A 14 8.41 16.26 -10.04
C PRO A 14 8.89 14.86 -10.38
N ASP A 15 8.86 14.51 -11.65
CA ASP A 15 9.51 13.33 -12.16
C ASP A 15 11.03 13.43 -11.96
N ALA A 16 11.64 12.33 -11.57
CA ALA A 16 13.07 12.28 -11.29
C ALA A 16 13.88 12.30 -12.59
N VAL A 17 14.94 13.12 -12.61
CA VAL A 17 15.96 13.14 -13.67
C VAL A 17 17.14 12.31 -13.21
N ASN A 18 17.66 11.43 -14.06
CA ASN A 18 18.87 10.68 -13.76
C ASN A 18 20.10 11.60 -13.87
N THR A 19 20.69 11.90 -12.72
CA THR A 19 21.94 12.70 -12.61
C THR A 19 23.12 11.89 -12.12
N ASP A 20 22.89 10.66 -11.62
CA ASP A 20 23.92 9.75 -11.16
C ASP A 20 24.24 8.70 -12.23
N HIS A 21 25.23 8.97 -13.05
CA HIS A 21 25.67 8.04 -14.11
C HIS A 21 26.75 7.05 -13.64
N LYS A 22 26.95 6.90 -12.32
CA LYS A 22 27.97 6.02 -11.74
C LYS A 22 27.36 4.86 -10.97
N SER A 23 26.33 5.14 -10.17
CA SER A 23 25.72 4.11 -9.34
C SER A 23 24.71 3.28 -10.14
N PRO A 24 24.74 1.94 -10.06
CA PRO A 24 23.81 1.10 -10.80
C PRO A 24 22.37 1.34 -10.39
N LEU A 25 21.47 1.12 -11.35
CA LEU A 25 20.02 1.15 -11.15
C LEU A 25 19.54 -0.27 -10.86
N TRP A 26 18.75 -0.43 -9.84
CA TRP A 26 18.14 -1.72 -9.48
C TRP A 26 16.63 -1.66 -9.61
N SER A 27 16.04 -2.68 -10.21
CA SER A 27 14.58 -2.85 -10.29
C SER A 27 14.22 -4.33 -10.15
N LEU A 28 13.60 -4.69 -8.99
CA LEU A 28 13.10 -6.04 -8.69
C LEU A 28 14.10 -7.15 -9.09
N GLY A 29 15.29 -7.10 -8.51
CA GLY A 29 16.34 -8.11 -8.72
C GLY A 29 17.19 -7.93 -9.97
N VAL A 30 16.88 -6.96 -10.84
CA VAL A 30 17.62 -6.70 -12.09
C VAL A 30 18.46 -5.44 -11.97
N GLU A 31 19.72 -5.54 -12.35
CA GLU A 31 20.67 -4.42 -12.41
C GLU A 31 20.68 -3.80 -13.81
N TYR A 32 20.69 -2.46 -13.87
CA TYR A 32 20.78 -1.69 -15.10
C TYR A 32 21.96 -0.73 -15.02
N SER A 33 22.60 -0.52 -16.19
CA SER A 33 23.60 0.54 -16.36
C SER A 33 22.96 1.90 -16.02
N PRO A 34 23.66 2.79 -15.31
CA PRO A 34 23.12 4.13 -15.02
C PRO A 34 23.26 5.12 -16.21
N VAL A 35 23.98 4.74 -17.25
CA VAL A 35 24.29 5.59 -18.41
C VAL A 35 23.17 5.52 -19.44
N PRO A 36 22.56 6.65 -19.83
CA PRO A 36 21.57 6.68 -20.91
C PRO A 36 22.18 6.21 -22.26
N ASP A 37 21.39 5.52 -23.06
CA ASP A 37 21.82 5.00 -24.38
C ASP A 37 22.08 6.11 -25.40
N ARG A 38 21.43 7.27 -25.22
CA ARG A 38 21.64 8.48 -26.02
C ARG A 38 21.93 9.65 -25.10
N PRO A 39 23.03 10.39 -25.28
CA PRO A 39 23.19 11.64 -24.55
C PRO A 39 22.03 12.55 -24.92
N PRO A 40 21.41 13.24 -23.95
CA PRO A 40 20.37 14.21 -24.25
C PRO A 40 20.93 15.20 -25.27
N THR A 41 20.22 15.38 -26.38
CA THR A 41 20.61 16.35 -27.40
C THR A 41 20.84 17.68 -26.71
N LYS A 42 22.00 18.30 -26.98
CA LYS A 42 22.39 19.62 -26.44
C LYS A 42 21.49 20.71 -27.00
N SER A 43 20.26 20.77 -26.53
CA SER A 43 19.51 22.00 -26.45
C SER A 43 19.89 22.63 -25.11
N GLU A 44 20.21 23.88 -25.07
CA GLU A 44 20.75 24.72 -23.98
C GLU A 44 20.63 24.18 -22.54
N PRO A 45 21.57 24.44 -21.64
CA PRO A 45 21.57 23.87 -20.30
C PRO A 45 20.23 24.20 -19.63
N PHE A 46 19.44 23.16 -19.36
CA PHE A 46 18.22 23.27 -18.56
C PHE A 46 18.60 23.79 -17.18
N THR A 47 18.35 25.06 -16.94
CA THR A 47 18.40 25.67 -15.62
C THR A 47 17.04 25.40 -14.98
N PRO A 48 16.94 24.51 -13.96
CA PRO A 48 15.66 24.33 -13.29
C PRO A 48 15.20 25.70 -12.76
N PRO A 49 13.92 26.04 -12.90
CA PRO A 49 13.40 27.30 -12.40
C PRO A 49 13.68 27.39 -10.91
N MET A 50 14.52 28.32 -10.51
CA MET A 50 14.77 28.64 -9.09
C MET A 50 13.44 29.10 -8.51
N ILE A 51 12.84 28.30 -7.65
CA ILE A 51 11.72 28.71 -6.81
C ILE A 51 12.25 29.77 -5.86
N GLN A 52 12.04 31.02 -6.21
CA GLN A 52 12.28 32.12 -5.29
C GLN A 52 11.30 31.96 -4.12
N GLN A 53 11.85 31.62 -2.96
CA GLN A 53 11.14 31.65 -1.69
C GLN A 53 10.81 33.11 -1.35
N HIS A 54 9.65 33.58 -1.76
CA HIS A 54 9.07 34.81 -1.22
C HIS A 54 8.25 34.47 0.03
N ASN A 55 8.86 34.70 1.19
CA ASN A 55 8.23 34.68 2.48
C ASN A 55 7.23 35.84 2.61
N THR A 56 5.92 35.61 2.43
CA THR A 56 4.88 36.37 3.13
C THR A 56 3.61 35.51 3.28
N ALA A 57 3.18 35.32 4.52
CA ALA A 57 2.02 34.49 4.90
C ALA A 57 0.66 34.99 4.34
N ALA A 58 0.58 36.22 3.81
CA ALA A 58 -0.63 36.76 3.18
C ALA A 58 -0.84 36.27 1.73
N SER A 59 0.24 35.95 1.01
CA SER A 59 0.16 35.43 -0.37
C SER A 59 -0.32 33.99 -0.45
N ALA A 60 -0.13 33.20 0.61
CA ALA A 60 -0.51 31.78 0.64
C ALA A 60 -2.03 31.59 0.68
N LYS A 61 -2.78 32.44 1.37
CA LYS A 61 -4.26 32.33 1.45
C LYS A 61 -4.98 32.67 0.13
N SER A 62 -4.49 33.65 -0.63
CA SER A 62 -5.08 34.00 -1.93
C SER A 62 -4.78 32.96 -3.01
N LYS A 63 -3.56 32.39 -2.99
CA LYS A 63 -3.18 31.31 -3.90
C LYS A 63 -3.94 30.01 -3.58
N LEU A 64 -4.15 29.68 -2.30
CA LEU A 64 -4.92 28.50 -1.92
C LEU A 64 -6.38 28.60 -2.38
N SER A 65 -7.01 29.77 -2.28
CA SER A 65 -8.38 30.01 -2.78
C SER A 65 -8.46 29.84 -4.30
N SER A 66 -7.50 30.35 -5.08
CA SER A 66 -7.46 30.18 -6.53
C SER A 66 -7.17 28.74 -6.95
N TYR A 67 -6.30 28.01 -6.21
CA TYR A 67 -6.03 26.58 -6.46
C TYR A 67 -7.25 25.70 -6.13
N LEU A 68 -7.98 25.98 -5.05
CA LEU A 68 -9.20 25.24 -4.70
C LEU A 68 -10.32 25.49 -5.72
N THR A 69 -10.44 26.70 -6.23
CA THR A 69 -11.42 27.06 -7.29
C THR A 69 -11.04 26.42 -8.62
N ASN A 70 -9.76 26.38 -8.97
CA ASN A 70 -9.28 25.76 -10.20
C ASN A 70 -9.33 24.22 -10.13
N ALA A 71 -9.03 23.62 -8.99
CA ALA A 71 -9.18 22.17 -8.78
C ALA A 71 -10.66 21.74 -8.88
N SER A 72 -11.60 22.51 -8.33
CA SER A 72 -13.03 22.22 -8.44
C SER A 72 -13.57 22.42 -9.87
N ASN A 73 -13.02 23.36 -10.63
CA ASN A 73 -13.38 23.58 -12.03
C ASN A 73 -12.75 22.56 -12.98
N ALA A 74 -11.55 22.06 -12.66
CA ALA A 74 -10.90 20.97 -13.39
C ALA A 74 -11.64 19.64 -13.23
N LEU A 75 -12.22 19.38 -12.04
CA LEU A 75 -13.05 18.20 -11.77
C LEU A 75 -14.43 18.27 -12.46
N ARG A 76 -14.89 19.46 -12.87
CA ARG A 76 -16.18 19.66 -13.55
C ARG A 76 -16.13 19.57 -15.07
N LYS A 77 -14.98 19.67 -15.67
CA LYS A 77 -14.80 19.53 -17.13
C LYS A 77 -14.15 18.20 -17.43
N SER A 78 -14.99 17.29 -17.94
CA SER A 78 -14.67 16.04 -18.66
C SER A 78 -13.20 15.81 -18.98
N SER A 79 -12.72 14.60 -18.61
CA SER A 79 -11.46 13.98 -18.95
C SER A 79 -10.84 14.48 -20.27
N PRO A 80 -9.66 15.09 -20.23
CA PRO A 80 -8.80 15.13 -21.40
C PRO A 80 -7.91 13.88 -21.40
N SER A 81 -7.75 13.29 -22.57
CA SER A 81 -6.66 12.38 -22.93
C SER A 81 -5.31 12.91 -22.44
N ILE A 82 -4.44 11.99 -22.10
CA ILE A 82 -3.19 12.10 -21.33
C ILE A 82 -2.13 13.09 -21.88
N ASP A 83 -2.38 13.79 -22.98
CA ASP A 83 -1.32 14.42 -23.79
C ASP A 83 -1.23 15.95 -23.74
N GLN A 84 -1.90 16.65 -22.84
CA GLN A 84 -1.76 18.12 -22.82
C GLN A 84 -1.66 18.71 -21.43
N ALA A 85 -0.50 19.26 -21.17
CA ALA A 85 -0.20 20.09 -20.04
C ALA A 85 0.14 21.52 -20.52
N ASP A 86 -0.77 22.46 -20.24
CA ASP A 86 -0.63 23.87 -20.58
C ASP A 86 -0.20 24.72 -19.39
N SER A 87 0.23 25.94 -19.66
CA SER A 87 0.71 27.08 -18.88
C SER A 87 0.49 27.18 -17.34
N ASP A 88 -0.11 26.17 -16.70
CA ASP A 88 -0.44 26.15 -15.27
C ASP A 88 0.38 25.14 -14.45
N GLY A 89 1.65 24.94 -14.79
CA GLY A 89 2.57 24.07 -14.04
C GLY A 89 2.63 22.63 -14.54
N LYS A 90 2.13 22.35 -15.71
CA LYS A 90 2.17 21.07 -16.38
C LYS A 90 3.48 20.92 -17.17
N ILE A 91 4.08 19.74 -17.08
CA ILE A 91 5.29 19.37 -17.83
C ILE A 91 4.95 19.36 -19.32
N THR A 92 5.68 20.14 -20.13
CA THR A 92 5.49 20.12 -21.60
C THR A 92 5.92 18.76 -22.16
N PRO A 93 5.40 18.31 -23.32
CA PRO A 93 5.82 17.07 -23.96
C PRO A 93 7.34 16.97 -24.13
N GLU A 94 8.00 18.06 -24.47
CA GLU A 94 9.45 18.14 -24.64
C GLU A 94 10.22 17.92 -23.32
N VAL A 95 9.74 18.49 -22.22
CA VAL A 95 10.32 18.29 -20.88
C VAL A 95 10.12 16.85 -20.42
N ASN A 96 8.97 16.26 -20.67
CA ASN A 96 8.71 14.87 -20.34
C ASN A 96 9.63 13.92 -21.15
N GLU A 97 9.80 14.18 -22.44
CA GLU A 97 10.73 13.43 -23.29
C GLU A 97 12.17 13.56 -22.80
N PHE A 98 12.62 14.76 -22.42
CA PHE A 98 13.94 14.99 -21.83
C PHE A 98 14.14 14.20 -20.52
N ILE A 99 13.15 14.22 -19.63
CA ILE A 99 13.21 13.47 -18.35
C ILE A 99 13.35 11.98 -18.63
N ILE A 100 12.51 11.42 -19.53
CA ILE A 100 12.57 10.00 -19.90
C ILE A 100 13.91 9.66 -20.57
N ALA A 101 14.42 10.52 -21.44
CA ALA A 101 15.70 10.31 -22.12
C ALA A 101 16.93 10.41 -21.19
N SER A 102 16.77 10.94 -19.99
CA SER A 102 17.83 10.93 -18.98
C SER A 102 18.10 9.55 -18.39
N TRP A 103 17.18 8.61 -18.58
CA TRP A 103 17.27 7.23 -18.09
C TRP A 103 17.67 6.27 -19.22
N PRO A 104 18.37 5.14 -18.91
CA PRO A 104 18.61 4.09 -19.88
C PRO A 104 17.28 3.50 -20.42
N SER A 105 17.22 3.26 -21.73
CA SER A 105 15.98 2.77 -22.37
C SER A 105 15.50 1.46 -21.77
N ALA A 106 16.40 0.51 -21.53
CA ALA A 106 16.09 -0.79 -20.91
C ALA A 106 15.45 -0.64 -19.51
N PHE A 107 15.88 0.37 -18.73
CA PHE A 107 15.30 0.66 -17.42
C PHE A 107 13.88 1.26 -17.57
N VAL A 108 13.70 2.21 -18.48
CA VAL A 108 12.39 2.82 -18.76
C VAL A 108 11.39 1.77 -19.30
N ASP A 109 11.85 0.88 -20.18
CA ASP A 109 11.00 -0.20 -20.72
C ASP A 109 10.63 -1.21 -19.61
N ASN A 110 11.53 -1.52 -18.70
CA ASN A 110 11.22 -2.32 -17.52
C ASN A 110 10.17 -1.65 -16.60
N ILE A 111 10.25 -0.33 -16.41
CA ILE A 111 9.22 0.42 -15.66
C ILE A 111 7.89 0.35 -16.40
N GLY A 112 7.88 0.63 -17.72
CA GLY A 112 6.69 0.59 -18.56
C GLY A 112 6.02 -0.77 -18.64
N SER A 113 6.75 -1.86 -18.40
CA SER A 113 6.23 -3.22 -18.37
C SER A 113 5.54 -3.62 -17.07
N LYS A 114 5.63 -2.80 -16.02
CA LYS A 114 5.01 -3.07 -14.74
C LYS A 114 3.56 -2.62 -14.72
N LEU A 115 2.71 -3.36 -14.03
CA LEU A 115 1.36 -2.90 -13.73
C LEU A 115 1.36 -1.86 -12.60
N TYR A 116 0.50 -0.86 -12.75
CA TYR A 116 0.40 0.30 -11.89
C TYR A 116 -1.06 0.62 -11.56
N MET A 117 -1.49 0.26 -10.36
CA MET A 117 -2.85 0.52 -9.89
C MET A 117 -2.92 1.88 -9.19
N THR A 118 -3.92 2.69 -9.58
CA THR A 118 -4.15 4.03 -9.03
C THR A 118 -5.51 4.12 -8.39
N TYR A 119 -5.78 5.23 -7.71
CA TYR A 119 -7.14 5.61 -7.32
C TYR A 119 -8.09 5.54 -8.51
N ARG A 120 -9.32 5.09 -8.25
CA ARG A 120 -10.37 5.00 -9.26
C ARG A 120 -11.63 5.74 -8.81
N THR A 121 -12.35 6.23 -9.82
CA THR A 121 -13.66 6.88 -9.66
C THR A 121 -14.68 6.15 -10.51
N ASP A 122 -15.96 6.32 -10.18
CA ASP A 122 -17.08 5.79 -10.95
C ASP A 122 -17.14 4.25 -10.99
N PHE A 123 -16.62 3.57 -9.97
CA PHE A 123 -16.79 2.12 -9.83
C PHE A 123 -18.13 1.76 -9.17
N PRO A 124 -18.61 0.50 -9.32
CA PRO A 124 -19.81 0.01 -8.63
C PRO A 124 -19.77 0.27 -7.13
N LEU A 125 -20.91 0.73 -6.58
CA LEU A 125 -21.03 1.17 -5.20
C LEU A 125 -20.51 0.13 -4.21
N ILE A 126 -19.63 0.55 -3.32
CA ILE A 126 -19.26 -0.18 -2.10
C ILE A 126 -20.15 0.34 -0.98
N PRO A 127 -21.10 -0.47 -0.46
CA PRO A 127 -22.00 -0.02 0.61
C PRO A 127 -21.24 0.38 1.88
N ARG A 128 -21.78 1.35 2.59
CA ARG A 128 -21.29 1.69 3.94
C ARG A 128 -21.82 0.70 4.95
N THR A 129 -21.01 0.46 5.97
CA THR A 129 -21.46 -0.23 7.17
C THR A 129 -22.03 0.79 8.17
N SER A 130 -22.98 0.36 8.99
CA SER A 130 -23.65 1.23 9.97
C SER A 130 -22.70 1.92 10.95
N ASN A 131 -21.57 1.26 11.28
CA ASN A 131 -20.57 1.76 12.22
C ASN A 131 -19.30 2.31 11.52
N GLY A 132 -19.33 2.41 10.19
CA GLY A 132 -18.19 2.92 9.41
C GLY A 132 -18.05 4.43 9.45
N PRO A 133 -16.94 4.98 8.97
CA PRO A 133 -16.65 6.40 8.99
C PRO A 133 -17.76 7.23 8.34
N SER A 134 -18.15 8.31 8.99
CA SER A 134 -19.14 9.24 8.43
C SER A 134 -18.56 9.95 7.19
N SER A 135 -19.41 10.19 6.20
CA SER A 135 -19.02 10.80 4.91
C SER A 135 -18.58 12.26 4.98
N ILE A 136 -18.62 12.87 6.15
CA ILE A 136 -18.36 14.31 6.31
C ILE A 136 -16.93 14.50 6.81
N SER A 137 -15.96 14.09 6.01
CA SER A 137 -14.59 14.59 6.14
C SER A 137 -14.40 15.79 5.19
N VAL A 138 -13.51 16.72 5.53
CA VAL A 138 -13.10 17.81 4.63
C VAL A 138 -12.67 17.25 3.25
N GLY A 139 -12.10 16.05 3.23
CA GLY A 139 -11.74 15.35 2.00
C GLY A 139 -12.93 14.85 1.16
N SER A 140 -14.07 14.49 1.76
CA SER A 140 -15.30 14.14 1.00
C SER A 140 -16.00 15.37 0.44
N LEU A 141 -15.92 16.49 1.15
CA LEU A 141 -16.41 17.79 0.68
C LEU A 141 -15.63 18.25 -0.57
N LEU A 142 -14.31 18.13 -0.55
CA LEU A 142 -13.42 18.45 -1.67
C LEU A 142 -13.61 17.51 -2.88
N ARG A 143 -14.13 16.30 -2.65
CA ARG A 143 -14.38 15.29 -3.70
C ARG A 143 -15.78 15.40 -4.31
N GLY A 144 -16.63 16.33 -3.86
CA GLY A 144 -18.01 16.44 -4.35
C GLY A 144 -18.93 15.29 -3.94
N GLN A 145 -18.50 14.42 -3.02
CA GLN A 145 -19.25 13.24 -2.54
C GLN A 145 -20.26 13.59 -1.43
N ILE A 146 -20.81 14.82 -1.44
CA ILE A 146 -21.69 15.34 -0.40
C ILE A 146 -23.02 14.57 -0.33
N ASN A 147 -23.43 13.90 -1.42
CA ASN A 147 -24.73 13.25 -1.55
C ASN A 147 -24.70 11.72 -1.42
N ASP A 148 -23.54 11.10 -1.30
CA ASP A 148 -23.48 9.63 -1.32
C ASP A 148 -23.57 9.06 0.10
N ARG A 149 -24.78 9.09 0.66
CA ARG A 149 -25.09 8.46 1.96
C ARG A 149 -25.04 6.92 1.87
N ALA A 150 -25.15 6.36 0.68
CA ALA A 150 -25.26 4.91 0.48
C ALA A 150 -23.92 4.19 0.52
N GLY A 151 -22.81 4.83 0.09
CA GLY A 151 -21.51 4.18 0.03
C GLY A 151 -20.45 4.95 -0.74
N PHE A 152 -19.47 4.22 -1.29
CA PHE A 152 -18.32 4.77 -1.98
C PHE A 152 -18.31 4.30 -3.44
N THR A 153 -18.17 5.23 -4.38
CA THR A 153 -17.94 5.00 -5.81
C THR A 153 -16.53 5.42 -6.23
N SER A 154 -15.71 5.84 -5.24
CA SER A 154 -14.31 6.24 -5.43
C SER A 154 -13.50 5.91 -4.18
N ASP A 155 -12.26 5.50 -4.38
CA ASP A 155 -11.29 5.23 -3.30
C ASP A 155 -10.28 6.37 -3.08
N VAL A 156 -10.50 7.51 -3.73
CA VAL A 156 -9.67 8.71 -3.58
C VAL A 156 -9.62 9.15 -2.12
N GLY A 157 -8.39 9.19 -1.58
CA GLY A 157 -8.10 9.66 -0.22
C GLY A 157 -8.16 8.60 0.88
N TRP A 158 -8.50 7.32 0.55
CA TRP A 158 -8.47 6.23 1.53
C TRP A 158 -7.89 4.90 0.97
N GLY A 159 -7.91 4.72 -0.34
CA GLY A 159 -7.55 3.44 -0.98
C GLY A 159 -6.07 3.25 -1.31
N CYS A 160 -5.15 4.17 -0.93
CA CYS A 160 -3.76 4.13 -1.39
C CYS A 160 -3.02 2.82 -1.04
N MET A 161 -3.20 2.31 0.18
CA MET A 161 -2.59 1.04 0.58
C MET A 161 -3.19 -0.15 -0.18
N ILE A 162 -4.48 -0.11 -0.49
CA ILE A 162 -5.13 -1.12 -1.32
C ILE A 162 -4.51 -1.08 -2.73
N ARG A 163 -4.37 0.09 -3.35
CA ARG A 163 -3.83 0.24 -4.70
C ARG A 163 -2.35 -0.13 -4.80
N SER A 164 -1.53 0.28 -3.84
CA SER A 164 -0.12 -0.15 -3.79
C SER A 164 0.01 -1.65 -3.52
N GLY A 165 -0.87 -2.23 -2.71
CA GLY A 165 -0.98 -3.67 -2.51
C GLY A 165 -1.42 -4.41 -3.78
N GLN A 166 -2.44 -3.91 -4.50
CA GLN A 166 -2.83 -4.45 -5.81
C GLN A 166 -1.67 -4.37 -6.82
N THR A 167 -0.91 -3.28 -6.83
CA THR A 167 0.29 -3.12 -7.68
C THR A 167 1.34 -4.17 -7.36
N LEU A 168 1.61 -4.43 -6.06
CA LEU A 168 2.52 -5.49 -5.63
C LEU A 168 2.04 -6.87 -6.10
N LEU A 169 0.77 -7.21 -5.86
CA LEU A 169 0.20 -8.49 -6.27
C LEU A 169 0.18 -8.65 -7.80
N ALA A 170 -0.18 -7.60 -8.55
CA ALA A 170 -0.22 -7.63 -10.00
C ALA A 170 1.17 -7.89 -10.60
N ASN A 171 2.21 -7.21 -10.10
CA ASN A 171 3.59 -7.42 -10.55
C ASN A 171 4.13 -8.80 -10.11
N THR A 172 3.66 -9.34 -8.99
CA THR A 172 3.93 -10.74 -8.61
C THR A 172 3.38 -11.71 -9.66
N LEU A 173 2.14 -11.52 -10.10
CA LEU A 173 1.49 -12.36 -11.11
C LEU A 173 2.13 -12.21 -12.50
N ILE A 174 2.49 -10.98 -12.90
CA ILE A 174 3.26 -10.72 -14.13
C ILE A 174 4.59 -11.50 -14.11
N SER A 175 5.32 -11.45 -12.99
CA SER A 175 6.57 -12.17 -12.81
C SER A 175 6.38 -13.69 -12.77
N LEU A 176 5.35 -14.18 -12.06
CA LEU A 176 5.03 -15.60 -11.96
C LEU A 176 4.72 -16.23 -13.32
N HIS A 177 3.88 -15.56 -14.12
CA HIS A 177 3.44 -16.07 -15.41
C HIS A 177 4.37 -15.69 -16.58
N SER A 178 5.51 -15.05 -16.29
CA SER A 178 6.49 -14.58 -17.31
C SER A 178 5.79 -13.82 -18.43
N THR A 179 4.95 -12.85 -18.05
CA THR A 179 4.04 -12.15 -18.95
C THR A 179 4.77 -11.03 -19.68
N GLN A 180 4.52 -10.91 -20.97
CA GLN A 180 5.04 -9.82 -21.79
C GLN A 180 4.01 -8.69 -21.92
N PRO A 181 4.46 -7.42 -21.94
CA PRO A 181 3.58 -6.28 -22.19
C PRO A 181 2.77 -6.42 -23.50
N GLY A 182 1.50 -6.05 -23.46
CA GLY A 182 0.58 -6.13 -24.61
C GLY A 182 0.09 -7.54 -24.94
N SER A 183 0.51 -8.57 -24.17
CA SER A 183 0.10 -9.95 -24.43
C SER A 183 -1.32 -10.24 -23.91
N SER A 184 -1.95 -11.28 -24.46
CA SER A 184 -3.21 -11.86 -23.96
C SER A 184 -3.13 -12.23 -22.47
N LYS A 185 -1.98 -12.76 -22.01
CA LYS A 185 -1.76 -13.08 -20.59
C LYS A 185 -1.81 -11.83 -19.71
N GLU A 186 -1.26 -10.72 -20.17
CA GLU A 186 -1.31 -9.46 -19.43
C GLU A 186 -2.75 -8.94 -19.30
N ARG A 187 -3.51 -8.91 -20.41
CA ARG A 187 -4.92 -8.49 -20.42
C ARG A 187 -5.75 -9.37 -19.47
N ARG A 188 -5.49 -10.67 -19.43
CA ARG A 188 -6.12 -11.59 -18.49
C ARG A 188 -5.77 -11.22 -17.04
N ILE A 189 -4.50 -10.96 -16.72
CA ILE A 189 -4.11 -10.52 -15.37
C ILE A 189 -4.73 -9.18 -15.03
N ILE A 190 -4.74 -8.21 -15.95
CA ILE A 190 -5.40 -6.91 -15.77
C ILE A 190 -6.88 -7.10 -15.41
N SER A 191 -7.59 -8.01 -16.07
CA SER A 191 -9.02 -8.27 -15.82
C SER A 191 -9.30 -8.74 -14.39
N TRP A 192 -8.34 -9.39 -13.73
CA TRP A 192 -8.48 -9.82 -12.33
C TRP A 192 -8.49 -8.65 -11.33
N PHE A 193 -8.02 -7.47 -11.74
CA PHE A 193 -7.97 -6.23 -10.96
C PHE A 193 -9.01 -5.19 -11.41
N ALA A 194 -9.95 -5.57 -12.27
CA ALA A 194 -11.05 -4.67 -12.64
C ALA A 194 -11.78 -4.15 -11.39
N ASP A 195 -12.29 -2.94 -11.46
CA ASP A 195 -12.95 -2.28 -10.33
C ASP A 195 -14.43 -2.69 -10.25
N ASP A 196 -14.67 -3.97 -10.16
CA ASP A 196 -15.99 -4.63 -10.15
C ASP A 196 -15.93 -5.86 -9.23
N PRO A 197 -16.95 -6.17 -8.42
CA PRO A 197 -16.93 -7.30 -7.48
C PRO A 197 -16.74 -8.67 -8.15
N ARG A 198 -16.99 -8.80 -9.45
CA ARG A 198 -16.72 -10.02 -10.22
C ARG A 198 -15.23 -10.30 -10.42
N ALA A 199 -14.39 -9.27 -10.35
CA ALA A 199 -12.94 -9.46 -10.48
C ALA A 199 -12.33 -9.89 -9.13
N PRO A 200 -11.54 -10.99 -9.08
CA PRO A 200 -11.09 -11.60 -7.82
C PRO A 200 -10.26 -10.67 -6.94
N TYR A 201 -9.51 -9.75 -7.53
CA TYR A 201 -8.63 -8.80 -6.83
C TYR A 201 -9.15 -7.37 -6.91
N SER A 202 -10.46 -7.17 -7.11
CA SER A 202 -11.08 -5.84 -7.13
C SER A 202 -10.95 -5.12 -5.80
N VAL A 203 -11.06 -3.79 -5.84
CA VAL A 203 -11.13 -2.97 -4.62
C VAL A 203 -12.32 -3.38 -3.75
N GLN A 204 -13.45 -3.76 -4.36
CA GLN A 204 -14.66 -4.21 -3.67
C GLN A 204 -14.39 -5.46 -2.83
N ASN A 205 -13.74 -6.48 -3.41
CA ASN A 205 -13.42 -7.72 -2.70
C ASN A 205 -12.37 -7.50 -1.61
N ILE A 206 -11.37 -6.66 -1.85
CA ILE A 206 -10.37 -6.32 -0.83
C ILE A 206 -11.03 -5.59 0.34
N VAL A 207 -11.91 -4.62 0.08
CA VAL A 207 -12.64 -3.88 1.12
C VAL A 207 -13.58 -4.81 1.89
N TYR A 208 -14.31 -5.69 1.20
CA TYR A 208 -15.16 -6.69 1.85
C TYR A 208 -14.37 -7.58 2.81
N HIS A 209 -13.24 -8.14 2.38
CA HIS A 209 -12.41 -8.97 3.25
C HIS A 209 -11.70 -8.15 4.34
N GLY A 210 -11.40 -6.89 4.08
CA GLY A 210 -10.91 -5.94 5.10
C GLY A 210 -11.91 -5.76 6.23
N TRP A 211 -13.19 -5.60 5.89
CA TRP A 211 -14.25 -5.50 6.88
C TRP A 211 -14.42 -6.80 7.66
N VAL A 212 -14.62 -7.92 6.97
CA VAL A 212 -14.96 -9.20 7.60
C VAL A 212 -13.79 -9.79 8.40
N ALA A 213 -12.55 -9.70 7.89
CA ALA A 213 -11.40 -10.39 8.47
C ALA A 213 -10.44 -9.48 9.26
N CYS A 214 -10.53 -8.14 9.09
CA CYS A 214 -9.60 -7.19 9.70
C CYS A 214 -10.30 -6.07 10.46
N GLY A 215 -11.65 -6.04 10.50
CA GLY A 215 -12.43 -4.97 11.15
C GLY A 215 -12.30 -3.59 10.48
N LYS A 216 -11.82 -3.53 9.21
CA LYS A 216 -11.66 -2.28 8.47
C LYS A 216 -12.92 -1.96 7.67
N HIS A 217 -13.62 -0.91 8.06
CA HIS A 217 -14.82 -0.48 7.35
C HIS A 217 -14.53 0.11 5.96
N PRO A 218 -15.48 0.05 5.01
CA PRO A 218 -15.36 0.76 3.75
C PRO A 218 -15.07 2.25 3.96
N GLY A 219 -14.06 2.79 3.26
CA GLY A 219 -13.63 4.18 3.41
C GLY A 219 -12.52 4.41 4.46
N GLU A 220 -12.15 3.41 5.25
CA GLU A 220 -11.03 3.48 6.17
C GLU A 220 -9.68 3.18 5.49
N TRP A 221 -8.63 3.70 6.07
CA TRP A 221 -7.28 3.39 5.65
C TRP A 221 -6.86 1.99 6.08
N PHE A 222 -6.25 1.28 5.15
CA PHE A 222 -5.65 -0.02 5.39
C PHE A 222 -4.19 0.15 5.81
N GLY A 223 -3.79 -0.58 6.86
CA GLY A 223 -2.38 -0.78 7.15
C GLY A 223 -1.78 -1.94 6.33
N PRO A 224 -0.45 -2.10 6.35
CA PRO A 224 0.25 -3.19 5.67
C PRO A 224 -0.28 -4.59 6.01
N SER A 225 -0.55 -4.86 7.28
CA SER A 225 -1.03 -6.16 7.75
C SER A 225 -2.45 -6.48 7.25
N ALA A 226 -3.37 -5.50 7.24
CA ALA A 226 -4.71 -5.68 6.70
C ALA A 226 -4.67 -5.95 5.19
N ALA A 227 -3.84 -5.20 4.44
CA ALA A 227 -3.65 -5.43 3.02
C ALA A 227 -3.09 -6.84 2.73
N ALA A 228 -2.07 -7.28 3.49
CA ALA A 228 -1.51 -8.63 3.37
C ALA A 228 -2.56 -9.71 3.63
N ARG A 229 -3.39 -9.54 4.67
CA ARG A 229 -4.45 -10.50 5.00
C ARG A 229 -5.51 -10.59 3.90
N CYS A 230 -5.92 -9.47 3.33
CA CYS A 230 -6.87 -9.45 2.22
C CYS A 230 -6.28 -10.13 0.97
N MET A 231 -5.01 -9.88 0.64
CA MET A 231 -4.33 -10.57 -0.46
C MET A 231 -4.28 -12.09 -0.23
N GLN A 232 -3.99 -12.53 1.00
CA GLN A 232 -3.97 -13.95 1.34
C GLN A 232 -5.34 -14.60 1.11
N ILE A 233 -6.42 -13.95 1.55
CA ILE A 233 -7.79 -14.48 1.41
C ILE A 233 -8.18 -14.49 -0.08
N THR A 234 -8.01 -13.40 -0.81
CA THR A 234 -8.38 -13.31 -2.22
C THR A 234 -7.60 -14.30 -3.09
N CYS A 235 -6.29 -14.48 -2.85
CA CYS A 235 -5.49 -15.50 -3.55
C CYS A 235 -5.93 -16.93 -3.17
N SER A 236 -6.33 -17.18 -1.93
CA SER A 236 -6.82 -18.52 -1.53
C SER A 236 -8.16 -18.86 -2.18
N ASN A 237 -9.00 -17.85 -2.45
CA ASN A 237 -10.29 -18.02 -3.10
C ASN A 237 -10.17 -18.15 -4.62
N PHE A 238 -9.15 -17.59 -5.24
CA PHE A 238 -8.94 -17.60 -6.69
C PHE A 238 -7.77 -18.51 -7.11
N LYS A 239 -8.07 -19.80 -7.28
CA LYS A 239 -7.08 -20.85 -7.61
C LYS A 239 -6.44 -20.69 -8.98
N GLU A 240 -7.09 -20.00 -9.91
CA GLU A 240 -6.60 -19.76 -11.27
C GLU A 240 -5.31 -18.92 -11.29
N SER A 241 -5.07 -18.10 -10.29
CA SER A 241 -3.81 -17.36 -10.13
C SER A 241 -2.59 -18.25 -9.90
N GLN A 242 -2.80 -19.51 -9.43
CA GLN A 242 -1.75 -20.46 -9.06
C GLN A 242 -0.78 -19.92 -8.00
N LEU A 243 -1.18 -18.92 -7.24
CA LEU A 243 -0.37 -18.25 -6.23
C LEU A 243 -0.87 -18.56 -4.83
N ARG A 244 0.04 -18.94 -3.94
CA ARG A 244 -0.18 -19.02 -2.49
C ARG A 244 0.36 -17.76 -1.83
N VAL A 245 -0.14 -17.43 -0.64
CA VAL A 245 0.35 -16.27 0.13
C VAL A 245 0.67 -16.71 1.54
N TYR A 246 1.94 -16.52 1.92
CA TYR A 246 2.43 -16.69 3.28
C TYR A 246 2.68 -15.30 3.88
N ILE A 247 2.19 -15.08 5.09
CA ILE A 247 2.41 -13.85 5.85
C ILE A 247 3.37 -14.18 6.98
N GLY A 248 4.52 -13.49 7.02
CA GLY A 248 5.50 -13.64 8.10
C GLY A 248 5.07 -12.94 9.39
N GLY A 249 5.80 -13.17 10.46
CA GLY A 249 5.57 -12.50 11.75
C GLY A 249 5.91 -11.01 11.73
N ASP A 250 5.40 -10.28 12.71
CA ASP A 250 5.50 -8.82 12.82
C ASP A 250 6.94 -8.26 12.89
N ALA A 251 7.87 -9.09 13.36
CA ALA A 251 9.30 -8.75 13.44
C ALA A 251 10.11 -9.15 12.18
N GLY A 252 9.43 -9.60 11.11
CA GLY A 252 10.09 -10.15 9.93
C GLY A 252 10.48 -11.63 10.09
N ASP A 253 9.87 -12.33 11.03
CA ASP A 253 10.09 -13.74 11.28
C ASP A 253 9.42 -14.61 10.22
N ILE A 254 10.14 -15.58 9.69
CA ILE A 254 9.65 -16.58 8.75
C ILE A 254 9.88 -17.96 9.34
N TYR A 255 8.81 -18.73 9.43
CA TYR A 255 8.84 -20.09 9.92
C TYR A 255 8.75 -21.05 8.75
N GLU A 256 9.83 -21.83 8.54
CA GLU A 256 9.95 -22.72 7.39
C GLU A 256 8.81 -23.76 7.34
N ASP A 257 8.50 -24.39 8.49
CA ASP A 257 7.41 -25.37 8.58
C ASP A 257 6.04 -24.77 8.20
N SER A 258 5.76 -23.54 8.61
CA SER A 258 4.53 -22.84 8.31
C SER A 258 4.47 -22.41 6.83
N LEU A 259 5.59 -21.94 6.27
CA LEU A 259 5.70 -21.64 4.85
C LEU A 259 5.52 -22.91 4.02
N MET A 260 6.18 -24.03 4.37
CA MET A 260 6.04 -25.31 3.69
C MET A 260 4.59 -25.82 3.73
N ARG A 261 3.88 -25.63 4.84
CA ARG A 261 2.45 -25.98 4.96
C ARG A 261 1.59 -25.18 3.98
N VAL A 262 1.89 -23.88 3.80
CA VAL A 262 1.19 -23.01 2.86
C VAL A 262 1.52 -23.37 1.42
N SER A 263 2.80 -23.61 1.10
CA SER A 263 3.26 -23.87 -0.26
C SER A 263 2.94 -25.28 -0.79
N GLY A 264 2.59 -26.23 0.08
CA GLY A 264 2.32 -27.63 -0.28
C GLY A 264 3.47 -28.58 0.02
N GLY A 265 4.55 -28.07 0.65
CA GLY A 265 5.71 -28.86 1.06
C GLY A 265 6.76 -29.09 -0.03
N PRO A 266 7.90 -29.71 0.34
CA PRO A 266 9.05 -29.84 -0.55
C PRO A 266 8.80 -30.66 -1.82
N GLY A 267 7.88 -31.63 -1.77
CA GLY A 267 7.56 -32.51 -2.91
C GLY A 267 6.55 -31.95 -3.89
N ASP A 268 5.77 -30.91 -3.49
CA ASP A 268 4.72 -30.30 -4.32
C ASP A 268 4.64 -28.78 -4.09
N PHE A 269 5.82 -28.14 -4.02
CA PHE A 269 5.92 -26.71 -3.74
C PHE A 269 5.20 -25.88 -4.80
N LYS A 270 4.22 -25.09 -4.34
CA LYS A 270 3.48 -24.16 -5.19
C LYS A 270 4.05 -22.75 -5.06
N PRO A 271 4.07 -21.97 -6.14
CA PRO A 271 4.52 -20.58 -6.09
C PRO A 271 3.86 -19.82 -4.93
N THR A 272 4.70 -19.22 -4.10
CA THR A 272 4.25 -18.60 -2.86
C THR A 272 4.78 -17.17 -2.75
N LEU A 273 3.87 -16.21 -2.61
CA LEU A 273 4.18 -14.82 -2.26
C LEU A 273 4.39 -14.75 -0.73
N VAL A 274 5.61 -14.44 -0.34
CA VAL A 274 5.96 -14.16 1.06
C VAL A 274 5.76 -12.67 1.30
N LEU A 275 4.90 -12.32 2.26
CA LEU A 275 4.58 -10.96 2.66
C LEU A 275 5.07 -10.68 4.07
N LEU A 276 5.85 -9.62 4.24
CA LEU A 276 6.36 -9.16 5.53
C LEU A 276 5.80 -7.76 5.82
N GLY A 277 4.87 -7.67 6.75
CA GLY A 277 4.40 -6.41 7.32
C GLY A 277 5.34 -5.99 8.44
N ILE A 278 6.15 -4.96 8.24
CA ILE A 278 7.19 -4.56 9.18
C ILE A 278 7.18 -3.07 9.46
N ARG A 279 7.79 -2.71 10.60
CA ARG A 279 8.09 -1.32 10.97
C ARG A 279 9.56 -1.18 11.35
N LEU A 280 10.34 -0.46 10.54
CA LEU A 280 11.81 -0.33 10.67
C LEU A 280 12.25 0.97 11.35
N GLY A 281 11.45 1.51 12.24
CA GLY A 281 11.71 2.74 12.99
C GLY A 281 10.45 3.32 13.59
N ILE A 282 10.55 4.49 14.21
CA ILE A 282 9.41 5.20 14.82
C ILE A 282 8.81 6.19 13.81
N GLU A 283 9.47 7.31 13.55
CA GLU A 283 9.04 8.32 12.58
C GLU A 283 9.66 8.14 11.20
N LYS A 284 10.89 7.62 11.16
CA LYS A 284 11.70 7.39 9.95
C LYS A 284 12.33 6.02 10.01
N ILE A 285 12.76 5.53 8.86
CA ILE A 285 13.53 4.29 8.80
C ILE A 285 14.87 4.51 9.52
N THR A 286 15.17 3.62 10.47
CA THR A 286 16.45 3.64 11.17
C THR A 286 17.57 3.36 10.18
N PRO A 287 18.62 4.21 10.12
CA PRO A 287 19.68 4.12 9.09
C PRO A 287 20.35 2.75 8.97
N VAL A 288 20.44 1.99 10.06
CA VAL A 288 21.01 0.65 10.08
C VAL A 288 20.29 -0.34 9.15
N TYR A 289 19.03 -0.07 8.77
CA TYR A 289 18.22 -0.92 7.87
C TYR A 289 18.23 -0.46 6.41
N HIS A 290 18.85 0.67 6.05
CA HIS A 290 18.86 1.18 4.67
C HIS A 290 19.42 0.14 3.68
N GLU A 291 20.54 -0.51 4.03
CA GLU A 291 21.15 -1.52 3.16
C GLU A 291 20.28 -2.82 3.09
N ALA A 292 19.58 -3.17 4.17
CA ALA A 292 18.67 -4.30 4.16
C ALA A 292 17.44 -4.05 3.26
N LEU A 293 16.92 -2.82 3.19
CA LEU A 293 15.86 -2.46 2.25
C LEU A 293 16.32 -2.50 0.80
N LYS A 294 17.52 -2.03 0.50
CA LYS A 294 18.13 -2.17 -0.84
C LYS A 294 18.29 -3.65 -1.20
N PHE A 295 18.75 -4.46 -0.25
CA PHE A 295 18.86 -5.91 -0.43
C PHE A 295 17.51 -6.53 -0.80
N CYS A 296 16.41 -6.15 -0.15
CA CYS A 296 15.06 -6.65 -0.47
C CYS A 296 14.62 -6.36 -1.91
N LEU A 297 15.08 -5.26 -2.54
CA LEU A 297 14.79 -4.93 -3.94
C LEU A 297 15.81 -5.50 -4.93
N ARG A 298 16.97 -6.00 -4.43
CA ARG A 298 18.07 -6.53 -5.26
C ARG A 298 18.01 -8.02 -5.46
N VAL A 299 17.37 -8.78 -4.56
CA VAL A 299 17.25 -10.23 -4.70
C VAL A 299 16.34 -10.62 -5.87
N PRO A 300 16.60 -11.72 -6.58
CA PRO A 300 15.79 -12.16 -7.73
C PRO A 300 14.32 -12.44 -7.38
N GLN A 301 14.03 -12.75 -6.12
CA GLN A 301 12.69 -13.01 -5.60
C GLN A 301 11.89 -11.73 -5.29
N ALA A 302 12.51 -10.55 -5.40
CA ALA A 302 11.87 -9.27 -5.08
C ALA A 302 10.64 -9.01 -5.96
N VAL A 303 9.52 -8.65 -5.32
CA VAL A 303 8.30 -8.19 -6.03
C VAL A 303 7.85 -6.81 -5.56
N GLY A 304 8.67 -6.14 -4.74
CA GLY A 304 8.49 -4.74 -4.33
C GLY A 304 8.04 -4.54 -2.91
N ILE A 305 7.81 -3.27 -2.59
CA ILE A 305 7.41 -2.81 -1.25
C ILE A 305 6.19 -1.91 -1.41
N ALA A 306 5.12 -2.16 -0.64
CA ALA A 306 3.95 -1.28 -0.56
C ALA A 306 3.94 -0.56 0.80
N GLY A 307 3.75 0.77 0.80
CA GLY A 307 3.84 1.60 2.01
C GLY A 307 4.83 2.74 1.86
N GLY A 308 5.57 3.04 2.91
CA GLY A 308 6.82 3.80 2.84
C GLY A 308 6.72 5.32 2.61
N ARG A 309 5.55 5.96 2.81
CA ARG A 309 5.45 7.43 2.92
C ARG A 309 4.42 7.80 4.00
N PRO A 310 4.71 8.79 4.86
CA PRO A 310 3.78 9.19 5.92
C PRO A 310 2.40 9.51 5.37
N SER A 311 1.36 8.86 5.92
CA SER A 311 -0.03 9.04 5.52
C SER A 311 -0.31 8.81 4.01
N SER A 312 0.58 8.08 3.30
CA SER A 312 0.51 7.94 1.85
C SER A 312 1.26 6.68 1.42
N SER A 313 0.55 5.64 1.02
CA SER A 313 1.18 4.41 0.56
C SER A 313 1.56 4.51 -0.92
N HIS A 314 2.79 4.06 -1.23
CA HIS A 314 3.34 3.96 -2.58
C HIS A 314 3.79 2.52 -2.85
N TYR A 315 4.08 2.20 -4.11
CA TYR A 315 4.71 0.94 -4.47
C TYR A 315 6.14 1.19 -4.94
N PHE A 316 7.11 0.70 -4.17
CA PHE A 316 8.53 0.82 -4.46
C PHE A 316 9.01 -0.42 -5.21
N PHE A 317 9.68 -0.19 -6.34
CA PHE A 317 10.14 -1.26 -7.23
C PHE A 317 11.65 -1.27 -7.49
N GLY A 318 12.39 -0.28 -7.01
CA GLY A 318 13.81 -0.20 -7.28
C GLY A 318 14.51 0.92 -6.51
N TYR A 319 15.79 1.07 -6.77
CA TYR A 319 16.59 2.14 -6.16
C TYR A 319 17.83 2.47 -7.00
N GLN A 320 18.38 3.66 -6.78
CA GLN A 320 19.72 4.07 -7.18
C GLN A 320 20.34 4.81 -5.99
N ASN A 321 21.45 4.30 -5.48
CA ASN A 321 22.11 4.85 -4.30
C ASN A 321 21.14 4.92 -3.09
N SER A 322 20.83 6.11 -2.57
CA SER A 322 19.85 6.32 -1.48
C SER A 322 18.45 6.66 -1.97
N ASN A 323 18.23 6.80 -3.28
CA ASN A 323 16.94 7.14 -3.86
C ASN A 323 16.17 5.88 -4.22
N PHE A 324 14.97 5.71 -3.67
CA PHE A 324 14.06 4.60 -3.97
C PHE A 324 13.03 5.03 -5.00
N PHE A 325 12.87 4.22 -6.07
CA PHE A 325 11.91 4.47 -7.14
C PHE A 325 10.54 3.92 -6.78
N TYR A 326 9.50 4.70 -7.08
CA TYR A 326 8.14 4.31 -6.71
C TYR A 326 7.10 4.68 -7.75
N PHE A 327 5.99 3.95 -7.72
CA PHE A 327 4.73 4.31 -8.32
C PHE A 327 3.81 4.95 -7.29
N ASP A 328 3.17 6.02 -7.72
CA ASP A 328 2.29 6.86 -6.91
C ASP A 328 0.82 6.57 -7.23
N PRO A 329 0.05 5.91 -6.34
CA PRO A 329 -1.34 5.54 -6.63
C PRO A 329 -2.32 6.71 -6.59
N HIS A 330 -1.92 7.90 -6.19
CA HIS A 330 -2.83 9.00 -5.86
C HIS A 330 -3.37 9.77 -7.07
N TYR A 331 -3.10 9.30 -8.31
CA TYR A 331 -3.71 9.85 -9.52
C TYR A 331 -5.06 9.20 -9.79
N PRO A 332 -6.19 9.95 -9.64
CA PRO A 332 -7.50 9.39 -9.94
C PRO A 332 -7.64 9.08 -11.43
N ARG A 333 -8.16 7.91 -11.74
CA ARG A 333 -8.55 7.48 -13.09
C ARG A 333 -9.95 6.89 -13.03
N LYS A 334 -10.63 6.77 -14.17
CA LYS A 334 -11.90 6.03 -14.23
C LYS A 334 -11.72 4.58 -13.86
N ALA A 335 -12.74 3.99 -13.27
CA ALA A 335 -12.78 2.57 -12.96
C ALA A 335 -12.40 1.73 -14.18
N LEU A 336 -11.58 0.72 -13.96
CA LEU A 336 -11.29 -0.30 -14.95
C LEU A 336 -12.51 -1.24 -15.03
N PRO A 337 -13.24 -1.30 -16.16
CA PRO A 337 -14.44 -2.10 -16.24
C PRO A 337 -14.14 -3.59 -16.22
N TYR A 338 -15.03 -4.39 -15.65
CA TYR A 338 -14.96 -5.84 -15.79
C TYR A 338 -15.37 -6.24 -17.22
N ARG A 339 -14.52 -7.05 -17.85
CA ARG A 339 -14.77 -7.63 -19.17
C ARG A 339 -14.64 -9.15 -19.09
N ALA A 340 -15.72 -9.86 -19.41
CA ALA A 340 -15.69 -11.33 -19.47
C ALA A 340 -14.70 -11.81 -20.55
N ASP A 341 -14.66 -11.11 -21.69
CA ASP A 341 -13.62 -11.26 -22.69
C ASP A 341 -12.53 -10.22 -22.45
N TYR A 342 -11.41 -10.64 -21.83
CA TYR A 342 -10.29 -9.76 -21.53
C TYR A 342 -9.54 -9.24 -22.77
N GLU A 343 -9.71 -9.88 -23.94
CA GLU A 343 -9.14 -9.36 -25.20
C GLU A 343 -9.87 -8.10 -25.67
N SER A 344 -11.08 -7.85 -25.20
CA SER A 344 -11.86 -6.67 -25.54
C SER A 344 -11.45 -5.39 -24.79
N TYR A 345 -10.44 -5.44 -23.90
CA TYR A 345 -9.89 -4.22 -23.30
C TYR A 345 -9.31 -3.31 -24.38
N THR A 346 -9.70 -2.03 -24.34
CA THR A 346 -9.14 -1.01 -25.23
C THR A 346 -7.70 -0.68 -24.86
N GLU A 347 -6.95 -0.11 -25.82
CA GLU A 347 -5.57 0.33 -25.55
C GLU A 347 -5.52 1.39 -24.43
N ASP A 348 -6.50 2.28 -24.34
CA ASP A 348 -6.59 3.28 -23.26
C ASP A 348 -6.84 2.64 -21.89
N GLU A 349 -7.66 1.60 -21.82
CA GLU A 349 -7.90 0.84 -20.59
C GLU A 349 -6.62 0.13 -20.13
N VAL A 350 -5.91 -0.52 -21.05
CA VAL A 350 -4.61 -1.14 -20.77
C VAL A 350 -3.59 -0.07 -20.37
N ALA A 351 -3.48 1.03 -21.12
CA ALA A 351 -2.58 2.14 -20.80
C ALA A 351 -2.89 2.77 -19.44
N SER A 352 -4.16 2.67 -18.97
CA SER A 352 -4.55 3.20 -17.67
C SER A 352 -3.92 2.48 -16.47
N VAL A 353 -3.29 1.34 -16.67
CA VAL A 353 -2.57 0.56 -15.64
C VAL A 353 -1.07 0.47 -15.88
N HIS A 354 -0.52 1.37 -16.72
CA HIS A 354 0.91 1.50 -16.98
C HIS A 354 1.39 2.93 -16.81
N THR A 355 2.71 3.07 -16.62
CA THR A 355 3.39 4.37 -16.59
C THR A 355 4.87 4.19 -16.93
N ARG A 356 5.46 5.20 -17.57
CA ARG A 356 6.91 5.32 -17.78
C ARG A 356 7.53 6.40 -16.89
N ARG A 357 6.73 7.00 -16.00
CA ARG A 357 7.20 8.05 -15.11
C ARG A 357 8.07 7.46 -14.02
N VAL A 358 9.23 8.04 -13.81
CA VAL A 358 10.16 7.68 -12.74
C VAL A 358 10.04 8.70 -11.63
N ARG A 359 9.65 8.27 -10.45
CA ARG A 359 9.66 9.08 -9.24
C ARG A 359 10.58 8.47 -8.22
N SER A 360 11.21 9.29 -7.41
CA SER A 360 12.11 8.81 -6.37
C SER A 360 11.95 9.59 -5.08
N ILE A 361 12.23 8.91 -3.98
CA ILE A 361 12.31 9.48 -2.63
C ILE A 361 13.58 8.97 -1.96
N LYS A 362 14.20 9.77 -1.14
CA LYS A 362 15.32 9.30 -0.32
C LYS A 362 14.86 8.33 0.75
N VAL A 363 15.62 7.28 1.00
CA VAL A 363 15.29 6.27 2.02
C VAL A 363 15.09 6.88 3.41
N GLU A 364 15.79 7.97 3.73
CA GLU A 364 15.66 8.72 4.99
C GLU A 364 14.34 9.47 5.15
N ASP A 365 13.59 9.68 4.05
CA ASP A 365 12.29 10.35 4.02
C ASP A 365 11.13 9.35 3.89
N MET A 366 11.43 8.06 3.85
CA MET A 366 10.41 7.00 3.79
C MET A 366 9.81 6.74 5.18
N ASP A 367 8.51 6.37 5.19
CA ASP A 367 7.83 5.88 6.39
C ASP A 367 8.37 4.50 6.78
N PRO A 368 8.55 4.22 8.07
CA PRO A 368 9.08 2.93 8.52
C PRO A 368 8.09 1.76 8.38
N SER A 369 6.78 2.02 8.23
CA SER A 369 5.75 0.96 8.11
C SER A 369 5.55 0.57 6.66
N MET A 370 5.72 -0.72 6.34
CA MET A 370 5.66 -1.20 4.97
C MET A 370 5.34 -2.68 4.87
N LEU A 371 4.89 -3.09 3.70
CA LEU A 371 4.66 -4.46 3.29
C LEU A 371 5.69 -4.83 2.21
N ILE A 372 6.59 -5.73 2.53
CA ILE A 372 7.63 -6.21 1.60
C ILE A 372 7.19 -7.56 1.02
N GLY A 373 7.33 -7.74 -0.28
CA GLY A 373 6.96 -8.96 -0.97
C GLY A 373 8.14 -9.68 -1.63
N PHE A 374 8.14 -11.03 -1.54
CA PHE A 374 9.06 -11.92 -2.26
C PHE A 374 8.26 -13.05 -2.90
N LEU A 375 8.51 -13.33 -4.17
CA LEU A 375 7.93 -14.47 -4.87
C LEU A 375 8.91 -15.64 -4.84
N ILE A 376 8.52 -16.71 -4.18
CA ILE A 376 9.25 -17.98 -4.15
C ILE A 376 8.51 -18.95 -5.08
N ARG A 377 9.15 -19.35 -6.17
CA ARG A 377 8.52 -20.14 -7.25
C ARG A 377 8.54 -21.63 -6.97
N ASP A 378 9.66 -22.10 -6.41
CA ASP A 378 9.92 -23.52 -6.13
C ASP A 378 10.93 -23.68 -4.98
N MET A 379 11.29 -24.90 -4.66
CA MET A 379 12.28 -25.22 -3.62
C MET A 379 13.68 -24.73 -3.94
N GLY A 380 14.07 -24.66 -5.21
CA GLY A 380 15.36 -24.10 -5.64
C GLY A 380 15.42 -22.60 -5.35
N ASP A 381 14.36 -21.90 -5.69
CA ASP A 381 14.19 -20.46 -5.43
C ASP A 381 14.14 -20.16 -3.91
N TRP A 382 13.49 -21.04 -3.11
CA TRP A 382 13.50 -20.98 -1.66
C TRP A 382 14.90 -21.10 -1.07
N ASN A 383 15.67 -22.10 -1.50
CA ASN A 383 17.02 -22.31 -1.00
C ASN A 383 17.98 -21.17 -1.40
N ASP A 384 17.86 -20.65 -2.63
CA ASP A 384 18.62 -19.47 -3.08
C ASP A 384 18.29 -18.26 -2.21
N TRP A 385 16.99 -18.01 -1.96
CA TRP A 385 16.56 -16.87 -1.16
C TRP A 385 17.06 -16.95 0.29
N ILE A 386 16.93 -18.11 0.97
CA ILE A 386 17.50 -18.35 2.31
C ILE A 386 18.99 -18.03 2.30
N SER A 387 19.74 -18.63 1.36
CA SER A 387 21.19 -18.43 1.29
C SER A 387 21.55 -16.94 1.16
N ARG A 388 20.81 -16.16 0.37
CA ARG A 388 21.04 -14.72 0.23
C ARG A 388 20.73 -13.95 1.51
N VAL A 389 19.62 -14.27 2.21
CA VAL A 389 19.24 -13.66 3.48
C VAL A 389 20.26 -13.99 4.57
N GLU A 390 20.72 -15.24 4.64
CA GLU A 390 21.72 -15.67 5.64
C GLU A 390 23.10 -15.05 5.41
N ASN A 391 23.50 -14.90 4.14
CA ASN A 391 24.79 -14.32 3.76
C ASN A 391 24.77 -12.78 3.66
N PHE A 392 23.63 -12.13 3.91
CA PHE A 392 23.59 -10.67 3.94
C PHE A 392 24.42 -10.12 5.12
N GLY A 393 25.46 -9.35 4.83
CA GLY A 393 26.42 -8.87 5.80
C GLY A 393 25.98 -7.65 6.64
N GLY A 394 24.80 -7.06 6.33
CA GLY A 394 24.26 -5.91 7.04
C GLY A 394 23.37 -6.26 8.25
N ARG A 395 22.76 -5.26 8.87
CA ARG A 395 21.74 -5.46 9.91
C ARG A 395 20.49 -6.09 9.28
N LYS A 396 20.19 -7.31 9.66
CA LYS A 396 19.01 -8.06 9.20
C LYS A 396 17.76 -7.65 9.96
N PHE A 397 16.63 -7.72 9.30
CA PHE A 397 15.29 -7.72 9.90
C PHE A 397 14.47 -8.92 9.43
N ILE A 398 14.99 -9.72 8.49
CA ILE A 398 14.39 -11.00 8.09
C ILE A 398 15.08 -12.09 8.87
N HIS A 399 14.30 -12.87 9.61
CA HIS A 399 14.78 -13.96 10.45
C HIS A 399 14.09 -15.27 10.04
N ILE A 400 14.86 -16.26 9.61
CA ILE A 400 14.34 -17.54 9.15
C ILE A 400 14.60 -18.57 10.27
N SER A 401 13.54 -19.22 10.74
CA SER A 401 13.56 -20.26 11.75
C SER A 401 12.85 -21.51 11.24
N LYS A 402 13.28 -22.71 11.68
CA LYS A 402 12.69 -23.96 11.22
C LYS A 402 11.23 -24.11 11.61
N SER A 403 10.85 -23.67 12.80
CA SER A 403 9.48 -23.78 13.30
C SER A 403 9.10 -22.58 14.16
N GLU A 404 7.81 -22.30 14.21
CA GLU A 404 7.26 -21.31 15.13
C GLU A 404 7.50 -21.78 16.57
N PRO A 405 8.02 -20.91 17.47
CA PRO A 405 8.20 -21.27 18.87
C PRO A 405 6.87 -21.68 19.49
N VAL A 406 6.75 -22.94 19.88
CA VAL A 406 5.62 -23.44 20.67
C VAL A 406 5.87 -23.03 22.12
N PHE A 407 5.37 -21.87 22.50
CA PHE A 407 5.28 -21.54 23.92
C PHE A 407 4.24 -22.48 24.54
N GLY A 408 4.73 -23.48 25.28
CA GLY A 408 3.91 -24.52 25.85
C GLY A 408 2.72 -23.96 26.63
N GLN A 409 1.58 -24.58 26.47
CA GLN A 409 0.47 -24.47 27.43
C GLN A 409 0.90 -25.16 28.75
N GLY A 410 1.97 -24.67 29.33
CA GLY A 410 2.39 -25.09 30.66
C GLY A 410 1.62 -24.27 31.67
N ASN A 411 0.49 -24.79 32.14
CA ASN A 411 0.05 -24.52 33.50
C ASN A 411 1.05 -25.21 34.47
N SER A 412 2.28 -24.76 34.50
CA SER A 412 3.14 -25.06 35.62
C SER A 412 2.75 -24.10 36.74
N ILE A 413 1.92 -24.57 37.65
CA ILE A 413 1.77 -23.97 38.95
C ILE A 413 3.12 -24.19 39.64
N ASN A 414 3.94 -23.15 39.78
CA ASN A 414 5.14 -23.20 40.58
C ASN A 414 4.75 -23.49 42.03
N SER A 415 5.65 -24.12 42.79
CA SER A 415 5.47 -24.49 44.19
C SER A 415 4.96 -23.37 45.09
N ASP A 416 4.95 -22.13 44.63
CA ASP A 416 4.52 -20.92 45.32
C ASP A 416 3.12 -20.43 44.93
N GLY A 417 2.36 -21.22 44.12
CA GLY A 417 0.98 -20.92 43.76
C GLY A 417 0.80 -19.82 42.69
N TYR A 418 1.88 -19.34 42.09
CA TYR A 418 1.82 -18.37 41.01
C TYR A 418 1.77 -19.06 39.64
N VAL A 419 0.81 -18.66 38.83
CA VAL A 419 0.71 -19.08 37.43
C VAL A 419 1.67 -18.21 36.62
N ASP A 420 2.72 -18.80 36.03
CA ASP A 420 3.57 -18.10 35.07
C ASP A 420 2.76 -17.82 33.82
N LEU A 421 2.35 -16.56 33.66
CA LEU A 421 1.67 -16.03 32.51
C LEU A 421 2.70 -15.65 31.45
N GLY A 422 3.48 -16.60 30.92
CA GLY A 422 4.50 -16.35 29.91
C GLY A 422 4.08 -15.30 28.88
N PRO A 423 5.02 -14.66 28.17
CA PRO A 423 4.85 -13.40 27.39
C PRO A 423 3.77 -13.40 26.29
N ASN A 424 3.17 -14.56 26.00
CA ASN A 424 2.18 -14.73 24.96
C ASN A 424 0.71 -14.45 25.35
N ARG A 425 0.39 -14.19 26.63
CA ARG A 425 -0.99 -13.88 27.01
C ARG A 425 -1.44 -12.47 26.59
N ARG A 426 -0.52 -11.55 26.34
CA ARG A 426 -0.85 -10.23 25.77
C ARG A 426 -1.30 -10.31 24.31
N ARG A 427 -0.86 -11.34 23.55
CA ARG A 427 -1.25 -11.52 22.15
C ARG A 427 -2.62 -12.20 21.95
N LYS A 428 -3.12 -12.97 22.91
CA LYS A 428 -4.45 -13.62 22.80
C LYS A 428 -5.61 -12.73 23.22
N SER A 429 -5.37 -11.72 24.05
CA SER A 429 -6.42 -10.76 24.43
C SER A 429 -6.73 -9.72 23.35
N VAL A 430 -5.84 -9.52 22.39
CA VAL A 430 -6.05 -8.59 21.26
C VAL A 430 -6.97 -9.19 20.18
N LEU A 431 -7.23 -10.50 20.21
CA LEU A 431 -8.07 -11.17 19.20
C LEU A 431 -9.55 -11.32 19.60
N VAL A 432 -9.97 -10.87 20.79
CA VAL A 432 -11.33 -11.16 21.32
C VAL A 432 -12.04 -9.93 21.88
N GLU A 433 -11.51 -8.72 21.82
CA GLU A 433 -12.29 -7.54 22.19
C GLU A 433 -12.84 -6.81 20.96
N PRO A 434 -14.16 -6.50 20.95
CA PRO A 434 -14.77 -5.73 19.87
C PRO A 434 -14.21 -4.30 19.88
N ALA A 435 -13.85 -3.84 18.69
CA ALA A 435 -13.29 -2.55 18.33
C ALA A 435 -13.71 -1.38 19.23
N GLY A 436 -12.81 -0.96 20.11
CA GLY A 436 -12.77 0.42 20.60
C GLY A 436 -11.78 1.21 19.77
N ASN A 437 -12.23 2.32 19.25
CA ASN A 437 -11.53 3.37 18.50
C ASN A 437 -9.99 3.34 18.49
N GLU A 438 -9.38 2.61 17.54
CA GLU A 438 -7.93 2.67 17.26
C GLU A 438 -7.52 3.87 16.38
N SER A 439 -8.39 4.85 16.18
CA SER A 439 -8.05 6.06 15.42
C SER A 439 -7.37 7.16 16.24
N GLU A 440 -7.27 7.01 17.56
CA GLU A 440 -6.69 8.02 18.47
C GLU A 440 -5.33 7.65 19.06
N ASP A 441 -4.89 6.39 18.99
CA ASP A 441 -3.65 5.94 19.66
C ASP A 441 -2.34 6.28 18.91
N PHE A 442 -2.39 7.05 17.83
CA PHE A 442 -1.19 7.47 17.10
C PHE A 442 -0.63 8.85 17.52
N GLU A 443 -1.28 9.59 18.41
CA GLU A 443 -0.82 10.94 18.81
C GLU A 443 -0.29 11.06 20.25
N HIS A 444 -0.39 10.08 21.11
CA HIS A 444 0.04 10.20 22.50
C HIS A 444 0.99 9.12 22.99
N ILE A 445 2.23 9.10 22.45
CA ILE A 445 3.40 8.62 23.18
C ILE A 445 4.52 9.67 23.01
N ALA A 446 4.41 10.75 23.77
CA ALA A 446 5.53 11.60 24.11
C ALA A 446 5.29 12.15 25.50
N LEU A 447 6.29 11.90 26.35
CA LEU A 447 6.56 12.53 27.64
C LEU A 447 5.71 12.07 28.84
N GLY A 448 6.24 11.10 29.57
CA GLY A 448 6.02 10.95 30.99
C GLY A 448 7.17 11.61 31.72
N GLU A 449 6.92 12.72 32.38
CA GLU A 449 7.73 13.20 33.47
C GLU A 449 7.08 12.78 34.77
N ASP A 450 7.90 12.23 35.66
CA ASP A 450 7.57 11.83 37.01
C ASP A 450 7.18 13.07 37.83
N GLU A 451 6.07 12.99 38.56
CA GLU A 451 5.96 13.67 39.87
C GLU A 451 4.91 12.95 40.75
N ASP A 452 5.43 12.50 41.89
CA ASP A 452 4.69 12.04 43.06
C ASP A 452 3.68 13.08 43.55
N ASN A 453 2.45 12.67 43.90
CA ASN A 453 1.94 13.05 45.21
C ASN A 453 0.66 12.33 45.64
N ASN A 454 0.64 11.98 46.91
CA ASN A 454 -0.38 11.38 47.74
C ASN A 454 -1.71 12.16 47.76
N GLY A 455 -2.82 11.45 47.95
CA GLY A 455 -4.06 12.08 48.47
C GLY A 455 -5.28 11.16 48.43
N VAL A 456 -5.48 10.44 49.51
CA VAL A 456 -6.69 9.70 49.89
C VAL A 456 -7.87 10.65 50.04
N GLN A 457 -9.05 10.32 49.48
CA GLN A 457 -10.34 10.46 50.19
C GLN A 457 -11.47 9.69 49.50
N GLU A 458 -12.03 8.79 50.29
CA GLU A 458 -13.33 8.14 50.10
C GLU A 458 -14.46 9.19 50.20
N LEU A 459 -15.56 8.99 49.51
CA LEU A 459 -16.91 9.21 50.03
C LEU A 459 -17.96 8.46 49.17
N GLU A 460 -18.82 7.83 49.93
CA GLU A 460 -19.93 6.92 49.59
C GLU A 460 -21.19 7.63 49.08
N SER A 461 -22.07 6.76 48.50
CA SER A 461 -23.55 6.68 48.59
C SER A 461 -24.32 7.66 47.69
N GLU A 462 -25.46 7.39 47.17
CA GLU A 462 -26.60 6.48 47.33
C GLU A 462 -27.52 6.59 46.12
N ASP A 463 -28.12 5.48 45.74
CA ASP A 463 -29.48 5.13 45.31
C ASP A 463 -30.44 6.16 44.63
N GLU A 464 -31.10 5.75 43.58
CA GLU A 464 -32.49 5.31 43.48
C GLU A 464 -33.10 5.35 42.05
N ASP A 465 -33.67 4.21 41.74
CA ASP A 465 -34.94 3.90 41.05
C ASP A 465 -35.41 4.59 39.76
N GLY A 466 -35.73 3.74 38.80
CA GLY A 466 -37.08 3.85 38.27
C GLY A 466 -37.31 3.77 36.76
N GLN A 467 -37.80 2.64 36.33
CA GLN A 467 -38.83 2.42 35.31
C GLN A 467 -38.45 2.05 33.86
N LYS A 468 -38.89 0.85 33.59
CA LYS A 468 -39.08 0.17 32.30
C LYS A 468 -40.00 0.92 31.34
N GLN A 469 -39.65 0.96 30.06
CA GLN A 469 -40.63 0.77 28.99
C GLN A 469 -40.05 -0.03 27.83
N LYS A 470 -40.74 -1.14 27.51
CA LYS A 470 -40.60 -1.96 26.32
C LYS A 470 -41.19 -1.23 25.12
N SER A 471 -40.51 -1.28 23.98
CA SER A 471 -41.17 -1.25 22.69
C SER A 471 -40.42 -2.14 21.71
N GLN A 472 -41.22 -2.92 21.00
CA GLN A 472 -40.99 -4.05 20.16
C GLN A 472 -40.07 -3.80 18.96
N GLU A 473 -39.45 -4.89 18.63
CA GLU A 473 -38.62 -5.22 17.47
C GLU A 473 -39.41 -5.13 16.17
N ASP A 474 -38.71 -4.70 15.11
CA ASP A 474 -38.94 -5.17 13.76
C ASP A 474 -37.56 -5.55 13.20
N GLU A 475 -37.33 -6.87 13.13
CA GLU A 475 -36.24 -7.51 12.40
C GLU A 475 -36.61 -7.50 10.91
N ASP A 476 -35.85 -6.74 10.12
CA ASP A 476 -35.75 -6.95 8.67
C ASP A 476 -34.38 -7.56 8.35
N ASP A 477 -34.36 -8.88 8.29
CA ASP A 477 -33.29 -9.71 7.73
C ASP A 477 -33.14 -9.41 6.22
N LEU A 478 -32.09 -8.72 5.84
CA LEU A 478 -31.65 -8.59 4.47
C LEU A 478 -30.76 -9.78 4.10
N ASP A 479 -31.38 -10.73 3.42
CA ASP A 479 -30.83 -11.95 2.83
C ASP A 479 -29.80 -11.62 1.72
N PHE A 480 -28.50 -11.82 2.01
CA PHE A 480 -27.35 -11.52 1.13
C PHE A 480 -26.97 -12.69 0.20
N ASP A 481 -27.76 -13.80 0.18
CA ASP A 481 -27.38 -15.02 -0.56
C ASP A 481 -27.85 -15.07 -2.04
N LYS A 482 -28.31 -13.97 -2.64
CA LYS A 482 -28.85 -13.97 -4.01
C LYS A 482 -28.01 -13.32 -5.10
N CYS A 483 -26.72 -13.15 -4.94
CA CYS A 483 -25.86 -12.63 -6.01
C CYS A 483 -24.68 -13.55 -6.38
N ALA A 484 -24.88 -14.86 -6.31
CA ALA A 484 -23.92 -15.82 -6.86
C ALA A 484 -24.65 -16.85 -7.73
N THR A 485 -25.02 -16.46 -8.94
CA THR A 485 -25.14 -17.33 -10.13
C THR A 485 -24.76 -16.55 -11.36
#